data_3468064fc38371f461ed2e6a44387c56
#
_entry.id   3468064fc38371f461ed2e6a44387c56
#
_cell.length_a   1.000
_cell.length_b   1.000
_cell.length_c   1.000
_cell.angle_alpha   90.00
_cell.angle_beta   90.00
_cell.angle_gamma   90.00
#
_symmetry.space_group_name_H-M   'P 1'
#
loop_
_entity.id
_entity.type
_entity.pdbx_description
1 polymer ?
#
loop_
_entity_poly.entity_id
_entity_poly.type
_entity_poly.pdbx_seq_one_letter_code
_entity_poly.pdbx_strand_id
1 'polypeptide(L)'
;MNFQQLRAVRETARLGFNLTEVAAALHTSQPGISRQIRELEDELGVEIFVRAGKRLTGLTPPGEAVLPIVERLLLDADNLKRVGDDFTAQNAGRLSIAATHSQARYALPTVVRDFRQVYPQVTLELHQGSPR
;
A
#
# COMPACT_ATOMS: atom_id res chain seq x y z
N MET A 1 15.55 -0.83 4.24
CA MET A 1 14.28 -1.02 3.50
C MET A 1 13.28 0.02 3.95
N ASN A 2 12.64 0.67 3.00
CA ASN A 2 11.60 1.65 3.30
C ASN A 2 10.54 1.60 2.20
N PHE A 3 9.42 2.29 2.43
CA PHE A 3 8.32 2.23 1.48
C PHE A 3 8.65 2.90 0.15
N GLN A 4 9.54 3.88 0.13
CA GLN A 4 9.95 4.48 -1.13
C GLN A 4 10.65 3.46 -2.02
N GLN A 5 11.52 2.64 -1.43
CA GLN A 5 12.20 1.58 -2.16
C GLN A 5 11.19 0.54 -2.66
N LEU A 6 10.23 0.17 -1.82
CA LEU A 6 9.22 -0.80 -2.22
C LEU A 6 8.34 -0.25 -3.35
N ARG A 7 7.97 1.02 -3.28
CA ARG A 7 7.19 1.63 -4.35
C ARG A 7 7.97 1.71 -5.65
N ALA A 8 9.27 2.00 -5.55
CA ALA A 8 10.10 2.04 -6.75
C ALA A 8 10.11 0.69 -7.45
N VAL A 9 10.22 -0.40 -6.70
CA VAL A 9 10.22 -1.74 -7.28
C VAL A 9 8.84 -2.05 -7.89
N ARG A 10 7.77 -1.79 -7.16
CA ARG A 10 6.43 -2.10 -7.65
C ARG A 10 6.10 -1.32 -8.93
N GLU A 11 6.37 -0.02 -8.93
CA GLU A 11 6.04 0.78 -10.11
C GLU A 11 6.93 0.43 -11.30
N THR A 12 8.18 0.06 -11.06
CA THR A 12 9.04 -0.37 -12.15
C THR A 12 8.48 -1.61 -12.83
N ALA A 13 8.02 -2.58 -12.06
CA ALA A 13 7.41 -3.77 -12.64
C ALA A 13 6.09 -3.44 -13.32
N ARG A 14 5.32 -2.52 -12.74
CA ARG A 14 3.99 -2.20 -13.25
C ARG A 14 4.04 -1.37 -14.53
N LEU A 15 5.03 -0.52 -14.67
CA LEU A 15 5.14 0.41 -15.80
C LEU A 15 6.09 -0.10 -16.88
N GLY A 16 6.31 -1.42 -16.95
CA GLY A 16 7.07 -2.02 -18.03
C GLY A 16 8.55 -1.75 -17.98
N PHE A 17 9.09 -1.55 -16.78
CA PHE A 17 10.52 -1.35 -16.55
C PHE A 17 11.04 -0.04 -17.12
N ASN A 18 10.16 0.92 -17.36
CA ASN A 18 10.55 2.22 -17.89
C ASN A 18 10.80 3.17 -16.73
N LEU A 19 12.08 3.38 -16.41
CA LEU A 19 12.45 4.17 -15.24
C LEU A 19 12.07 5.64 -15.38
N THR A 20 11.98 6.16 -16.58
CA THR A 20 11.53 7.53 -16.79
C THR A 20 10.07 7.69 -16.35
N GLU A 21 9.22 6.72 -16.72
CA GLU A 21 7.82 6.76 -16.31
C GLU A 21 7.67 6.56 -14.82
N VAL A 22 8.50 5.68 -14.24
CA VAL A 22 8.45 5.47 -12.80
C VAL A 22 8.82 6.73 -12.05
N ALA A 23 9.87 7.41 -12.51
CA ALA A 23 10.31 8.65 -11.89
C ALA A 23 9.20 9.69 -11.93
N ALA A 24 8.52 9.81 -13.06
CA ALA A 24 7.41 10.75 -13.19
C ALA A 24 6.26 10.36 -12.26
N ALA A 25 5.92 9.08 -12.21
CA ALA A 25 4.81 8.62 -11.38
C ALA A 25 5.06 8.84 -9.89
N LEU A 26 6.31 8.73 -9.46
CA LEU A 26 6.66 8.87 -8.06
C LEU A 26 7.22 10.25 -7.72
N HIS A 27 7.16 11.19 -8.67
CA HIS A 27 7.57 12.57 -8.47
C HIS A 27 9.03 12.67 -8.00
N THR A 28 9.91 11.92 -8.66
CA THR A 28 11.32 11.94 -8.34
C THR A 28 12.13 11.84 -9.64
N SER A 29 13.44 11.74 -9.53
CA SER A 29 14.31 11.66 -10.70
C SER A 29 14.61 10.21 -11.03
N GLN A 30 14.99 9.95 -12.30
CA GLN A 30 15.38 8.62 -12.69
C GLN A 30 16.59 8.10 -11.90
N PRO A 31 17.64 8.91 -11.68
CA PRO A 31 18.73 8.44 -10.80
C PRO A 31 18.26 8.14 -9.39
N GLY A 32 17.27 8.88 -8.89
CA GLY A 32 16.70 8.60 -7.57
C GLY A 32 16.04 7.23 -7.53
N ILE A 33 15.26 6.90 -8.57
CA ILE A 33 14.62 5.58 -8.66
C ILE A 33 15.69 4.49 -8.73
N SER A 34 16.71 4.68 -9.58
CA SER A 34 17.77 3.69 -9.71
C SER A 34 18.46 3.44 -8.39
N ARG A 35 18.70 4.50 -7.61
CA ARG A 35 19.34 4.39 -6.31
C ARG A 35 18.44 3.63 -5.33
N GLN A 36 17.16 3.94 -5.30
CA GLN A 36 16.22 3.27 -4.41
C GLN A 36 16.19 1.77 -4.68
N ILE A 37 16.14 1.40 -5.94
CA ILE A 37 16.13 -0.02 -6.32
C ILE A 37 17.41 -0.69 -5.92
N ARG A 38 18.56 -0.06 -6.19
CA ARG A 38 19.84 -0.65 -5.88
C ARG A 38 20.06 -0.82 -4.39
N GLU A 39 19.60 0.16 -3.60
CA GLU A 39 19.71 0.05 -2.15
C GLU A 39 18.93 -1.14 -1.63
N LEU A 40 17.74 -1.37 -2.17
CA LEU A 40 16.95 -2.53 -1.75
C LEU A 40 17.61 -3.83 -2.20
N GLU A 41 18.12 -3.87 -3.44
CA GLU A 41 18.82 -5.05 -3.92
C GLU A 41 20.04 -5.35 -3.06
N ASP A 42 20.78 -4.33 -2.68
CA ASP A 42 21.94 -4.50 -1.82
C ASP A 42 21.57 -5.05 -0.46
N GLU A 43 20.49 -4.54 0.10
CA GLU A 43 20.02 -4.99 1.41
C GLU A 43 19.59 -6.45 1.36
N LEU A 44 18.89 -6.85 0.30
CA LEU A 44 18.40 -8.22 0.18
C LEU A 44 19.49 -9.17 -0.33
N GLY A 45 20.56 -8.62 -0.88
CA GLY A 45 21.64 -9.46 -1.38
C GLY A 45 21.33 -10.16 -2.70
N VAL A 46 20.32 -9.70 -3.43
CA VAL A 46 19.95 -10.28 -4.73
C VAL A 46 19.57 -9.14 -5.68
N GLU A 47 19.68 -9.42 -6.98
CA GLU A 47 19.17 -8.49 -7.97
C GLU A 47 17.70 -8.79 -8.25
N ILE A 48 16.90 -7.75 -8.28
CA ILE A 48 15.47 -7.89 -8.55
C ILE A 48 15.17 -7.78 -10.03
N PHE A 49 15.93 -6.94 -10.74
CA PHE A 49 15.67 -6.67 -12.15
C PHE A 49 16.85 -7.11 -13.01
N VAL A 50 16.53 -7.59 -14.22
CA VAL A 50 17.54 -7.91 -15.23
C VAL A 50 17.96 -6.61 -15.88
N ARG A 51 19.26 -6.41 -15.99
CA ARG A 51 19.79 -5.20 -16.60
C ARG A 51 20.47 -5.51 -17.92
N ALA A 52 20.18 -4.68 -18.90
CA ALA A 52 20.86 -4.70 -20.19
C ALA A 52 21.45 -3.31 -20.38
N GLY A 53 22.72 -3.16 -20.02
CA GLY A 53 23.33 -1.84 -19.98
C GLY A 53 22.69 -0.99 -18.90
N LYS A 54 22.12 0.15 -19.29
CA LYS A 54 21.46 1.05 -18.34
C LYS A 54 19.98 0.81 -18.27
N ARG A 55 19.45 -0.20 -18.96
CA ARG A 55 18.01 -0.44 -19.02
C ARG A 55 17.66 -1.66 -18.22
N LEU A 56 16.46 -1.62 -17.66
CA LEU A 56 15.88 -2.79 -17.02
C LEU A 56 14.98 -3.47 -18.02
N THR A 57 15.05 -4.80 -18.10
CA THR A 57 14.33 -5.53 -19.13
C THR A 57 13.36 -6.57 -18.57
N GLY A 58 13.41 -6.87 -17.30
CA GLY A 58 12.52 -7.86 -16.72
C GLY A 58 12.89 -8.13 -15.29
N LEU A 59 12.25 -9.15 -14.71
CA LEU A 59 12.53 -9.57 -13.35
C LEU A 59 13.48 -10.75 -13.36
N THR A 60 14.38 -10.77 -12.39
CA THR A 60 15.19 -11.96 -12.13
C THR A 60 14.32 -12.99 -11.40
N PRO A 61 14.77 -14.26 -11.31
CA PRO A 61 14.04 -15.22 -10.47
C PRO A 61 13.86 -14.75 -9.03
N PRO A 62 14.88 -14.18 -8.34
CA PRO A 62 14.60 -13.57 -7.03
C PRO A 62 13.59 -12.43 -7.10
N GLY A 63 13.63 -11.63 -8.17
CA GLY A 63 12.67 -10.54 -8.35
C GLY A 63 11.25 -11.04 -8.45
N GLU A 64 11.05 -12.17 -9.15
CA GLU A 64 9.71 -12.76 -9.24
C GLU A 64 9.20 -13.23 -7.89
N ALA A 65 10.09 -13.68 -7.02
CA ALA A 65 9.70 -14.08 -5.66
C ALA A 65 9.48 -12.88 -4.76
N VAL A 66 10.26 -11.83 -4.95
CA VAL A 66 10.19 -10.64 -4.09
C VAL A 66 8.98 -9.77 -4.41
N LEU A 67 8.62 -9.65 -5.67
CA LEU A 67 7.57 -8.71 -6.09
C LEU A 67 6.22 -8.96 -5.41
N PRO A 68 5.71 -10.19 -5.33
CA PRO A 68 4.42 -10.39 -4.65
C PRO A 68 4.48 -9.98 -3.18
N ILE A 69 5.62 -10.15 -2.53
CA ILE A 69 5.78 -9.75 -1.13
C ILE A 69 5.79 -8.23 -1.03
N VAL A 70 6.48 -7.56 -1.95
CA VAL A 70 6.49 -6.10 -2.00
C VAL A 70 5.06 -5.58 -2.17
N GLU A 71 4.29 -6.19 -3.07
CA GLU A 71 2.91 -5.78 -3.31
C GLU A 71 2.05 -5.95 -2.08
N ARG A 72 2.23 -7.06 -1.35
CA ARG A 72 1.47 -7.27 -0.11
C ARG A 72 1.85 -6.26 0.96
N LEU A 73 3.14 -5.95 1.10
CA LEU A 73 3.59 -4.97 2.07
C LEU A 73 3.00 -3.59 1.79
N LEU A 74 2.97 -3.20 0.53
CA LEU A 74 2.40 -1.90 0.17
C LEU A 74 0.89 -1.87 0.33
N LEU A 75 0.22 -2.97 0.03
CA LEU A 75 -1.21 -3.07 0.25
C LEU A 75 -1.52 -2.97 1.74
N ASP A 76 -0.74 -3.66 2.58
CA ASP A 76 -0.96 -3.60 4.01
C ASP A 76 -0.63 -2.23 4.58
N ALA A 77 0.36 -1.53 4.01
CA ALA A 77 0.63 -0.15 4.41
C ALA A 77 -0.58 0.75 4.11
N ASP A 78 -1.21 0.56 2.94
CA ASP A 78 -2.41 1.30 2.60
C ASP A 78 -3.56 0.93 3.53
N ASN A 79 -3.69 -0.35 3.85
CA ASN A 79 -4.72 -0.82 4.78
C ASN A 79 -4.51 -0.24 6.17
N LEU A 80 -3.28 -0.16 6.62
CA LEU A 80 -2.95 0.41 7.91
C LEU A 80 -3.38 1.87 7.97
N LYS A 81 -3.10 2.62 6.92
CA LYS A 81 -3.50 4.01 6.85
C LYS A 81 -5.02 4.14 6.84
N ARG A 82 -5.70 3.25 6.11
CA ARG A 82 -7.15 3.27 6.06
C ARG A 82 -7.77 3.02 7.42
N VAL A 83 -7.20 2.11 8.19
CA VAL A 83 -7.68 1.85 9.55
C VAL A 83 -7.56 3.12 10.39
N GLY A 84 -6.43 3.80 10.29
CA GLY A 84 -6.27 5.06 11.03
C GLY A 84 -7.28 6.11 10.61
N ASP A 85 -7.49 6.24 9.30
CA ASP A 85 -8.46 7.20 8.77
C ASP A 85 -9.88 6.85 9.23
N ASP A 86 -10.22 5.55 9.23
CA ASP A 86 -11.55 5.12 9.66
C ASP A 86 -11.79 5.44 11.13
N PHE A 87 -10.82 5.22 11.98
CA PHE A 87 -10.96 5.56 13.39
C PHE A 87 -11.05 7.06 13.61
N THR A 88 -10.30 7.84 12.86
CA THR A 88 -10.41 9.29 12.94
C THR A 88 -11.78 9.74 12.50
N ALA A 89 -12.29 9.19 11.41
CA ALA A 89 -13.61 9.52 10.91
C ALA A 89 -14.72 9.11 11.92
N GLN A 90 -14.55 7.94 12.54
CA GLN A 90 -15.50 7.51 13.55
C GLN A 90 -15.53 8.46 14.72
N ASN A 91 -14.36 8.91 15.17
CA ASN A 91 -14.32 9.84 16.29
C ASN A 91 -14.97 11.16 15.92
N ALA A 92 -14.72 11.66 14.73
CA ALA A 92 -15.35 12.88 14.26
C ALA A 92 -16.86 12.70 14.13
N GLY A 93 -17.29 11.56 13.59
CA GLY A 93 -18.69 11.26 13.47
C GLY A 93 -19.38 11.11 14.82
N ARG A 94 -18.67 10.51 15.75
CA ARG A 94 -19.23 10.35 17.09
C ARG A 94 -19.44 11.70 17.77
N LEU A 95 -18.52 12.63 17.59
CA LEU A 95 -18.71 13.97 18.13
C LEU A 95 -19.88 14.66 17.48
N SER A 96 -20.05 14.50 16.18
CA SER A 96 -21.21 15.05 15.49
C SER A 96 -22.49 14.42 15.98
N ILE A 97 -22.49 13.12 16.18
CA ILE A 97 -23.68 12.43 16.66
C ILE A 97 -24.03 12.87 18.07
N ALA A 98 -23.03 13.10 18.90
CA ALA A 98 -23.31 13.62 20.23
C ALA A 98 -24.07 14.93 20.14
N ALA A 99 -23.82 15.72 19.10
CA ALA A 99 -24.57 16.95 18.91
C ALA A 99 -25.94 16.70 18.27
N THR A 100 -26.06 15.80 17.34
CA THR A 100 -27.27 15.59 16.62
C THR A 100 -27.89 14.26 16.81
N HIS A 101 -27.19 13.34 17.06
CA HIS A 101 -27.51 12.01 17.27
C HIS A 101 -28.35 11.20 16.47
N SER A 102 -28.77 10.84 15.91
CA SER A 102 -29.59 10.05 15.36
C SER A 102 -29.06 9.14 14.46
N GLN A 103 -28.29 9.03 13.92
CA GLN A 103 -27.88 8.33 13.00
C GLN A 103 -27.24 7.21 13.19
N ALA A 104 -26.91 6.86 13.58
CA ALA A 104 -26.21 5.84 13.79
C ALA A 104 -26.41 4.67 13.08
N ARG A 105 -26.63 4.32 12.85
CA ARG A 105 -26.43 3.18 12.31
C ARG A 105 -26.34 2.89 11.23
N TYR A 106 -26.01 3.36 10.73
CA TYR A 106 -25.49 2.98 9.79
C TYR A 106 -24.64 2.89 9.31
N ALA A 107 -24.49 3.15 9.65
CA ALA A 107 -23.60 2.93 9.21
C ALA A 107 -22.84 2.15 9.34
N LEU A 108 -23.00 2.05 9.96
CA LEU A 108 -22.37 1.28 10.03
C LEU A 108 -22.21 0.30 9.50
N PRO A 109 -22.53 0.16 9.60
CA PRO A 109 -22.13 -0.72 9.16
C PRO A 109 -21.66 -1.02 8.26
N THR A 110 -21.64 -0.43 8.12
CA THR A 110 -21.14 -0.55 7.39
C THR A 110 -20.23 -0.75 7.27
N VAL A 111 -20.23 -0.58 7.97
CA VAL A 111 -19.36 -0.74 8.03
C VAL A 111 -18.93 -1.65 8.24
N VAL A 112 -19.15 -1.88 8.81
CA VAL A 112 -18.67 -2.60 9.00
C VAL A 112 -18.52 -3.59 8.27
N ARG A 113 -18.78 -3.66 7.97
CA ARG A 113 -18.64 -4.29 7.27
C ARG A 113 -17.84 -4.52 6.36
N ASP A 114 -17.46 -3.98 6.27
CA ASP A 114 -16.62 -3.86 5.62
C ASP A 114 -15.75 -4.35 5.86
N PHE A 115 -16.00 -4.22 6.91
CA PHE A 115 -15.45 -4.41 7.28
C PHE A 115 -15.21 -5.62 7.26
N ARG A 116 -15.38 -6.07 7.34
CA ARG A 116 -15.18 -6.80 7.37
C ARG A 116 -14.72 -7.59 6.46
N GLN A 117 -14.56 -7.31 6.00
CA GLN A 117 -14.05 -7.56 5.19
C GLN A 117 -13.22 -7.71 4.92
N VAL A 118 -13.04 -7.22 5.48
CA VAL A 118 -12.38 -7.02 5.43
C VAL A 118 -12.14 -7.43 5.92
N TYR A 119 -12.21 -7.15 6.70
CA TYR A 119 -12.36 -7.21 7.32
C TYR A 119 -12.35 -8.17 7.48
N PRO A 120 -12.13 -8.32 7.62
CA PRO A 120 -12.31 -8.73 7.88
C PRO A 120 -11.95 -9.20 8.19
N GLN A 121 -11.89 -8.78 8.58
CA GLN A 121 -11.93 -8.63 8.93
C GLN A 121 -12.07 -8.42 9.31
N VAL A 122 -11.96 -7.98 9.55
CA VAL A 122 -12.51 -7.35 9.83
C VAL A 122 -13.11 -7.54 10.15
N THR A 123 -12.81 -7.25 10.74
CA THR A 123 -13.73 -7.01 10.92
C THR A 123 -14.27 -6.86 11.22
N LEU A 124 -14.20 -6.42 11.62
CA LEU A 124 -15.15 -5.79 11.68
C LEU A 124 -15.54 -6.06 12.15
N GLU A 125 -15.40 -5.83 12.57
CA GLU A 125 -16.12 -5.55 12.74
C GLU A 125 -16.57 -5.33 12.78
N LEU A 126 -16.42 -4.91 13.45
CA LEU A 126 -17.27 -4.33 13.23
C LEU A 126 -17.72 -4.60 13.41
N HIS A 127 -17.52 -4.30 14.11
CA HIS A 127 -18.36 -4.10 13.97
C HIS A 127 -18.68 -4.41 13.98
N GLN A 128 -18.51 -4.17 14.31
CA GLN A 128 -19.14 -4.07 14.04
C GLN A 128 -18.98 -4.17 14.07
N GLY A 129 -18.72 -4.14 15.19
CA GLY A 129 -19.03 -3.92 15.07
C GLY A 129 -18.89 -4.07 15.20
N SER A 130 -18.70 -3.71 15.61
CA SER A 130 -19.10 -3.64 15.24
C SER A 130 -19.09 -3.82 15.02
N PRO A 131 -19.04 -3.55 15.35
CA PRO A 131 -19.32 -3.46 14.71
C PRO A 131 -19.29 -3.44 14.23
N ARG A 132 -19.13 -3.11 14.48
CA ARG A 132 -19.33 -2.79 13.73
C ARG A 132 -19.32 -2.79 13.27
#